data_f522a02326f1d4898644560ef9d483e4
#
_entry.id   f522a02326f1d4898644560ef9d483e4
#
_cell.length_a   1.000
_cell.length_b   1.000
_cell.length_c   1.000
_cell.angle_alpha   90.00
_cell.angle_beta   90.00
_cell.angle_gamma   90.00
#
_symmetry.space_group_name_H-M   'P 1'
#
loop_
_entity.id
_entity.type
_entity.pdbx_description
1 polymer ?
#
loop_
_entity_poly.entity_id
_entity_poly.type
_entity_poly.pdbx_seq_one_letter_code
_entity_poly.pdbx_strand_id
1 'polypeptide(L)'
;MKSYRPTTPSRRHTTTVTYRNVLTASSPEKSLTKGRKRSVGRNNAGRITVRHKGGGHKRLFRTVDFTYNKKDISAKVETIEYDPNRSSFIALVCYADGERRYVITPKSIKPGDTFIVSDKAPITPGNRTLLRNIPVGTFVFNAEIQPNGGARIARSAGNYAEVVAHDAGYAHVKLPSTEVRKIPDTAWASVGEVSNDEHRLRNVGKAGRSRWLGIRPTVRGSAMNPVDHPYGGGEGRQPRGTRYPKTAWGKKTGGVKTRKPKKYSNILVVSRRKKRGKRSKVNG
;
A
#
# COMPACT_ATOMS: atom_id res chain seq x y z
N MET A 1 -11.05 2.96 16.05
CA MET A 1 -10.63 1.55 16.37
C MET A 1 -11.56 0.91 17.38
N LYS A 2 -11.91 -0.39 17.20
CA LYS A 2 -12.70 -1.20 18.14
C LYS A 2 -11.78 -2.23 18.80
N SER A 3 -11.72 -2.25 20.12
CA SER A 3 -11.14 -3.31 20.95
C SER A 3 -12.21 -4.24 21.45
N TYR A 4 -11.83 -5.43 21.91
CA TYR A 4 -12.75 -6.45 22.38
C TYR A 4 -12.47 -6.78 23.86
N ARG A 5 -13.49 -7.18 24.60
CA ARG A 5 -13.32 -7.69 25.97
C ARG A 5 -12.36 -8.89 25.96
N PRO A 6 -11.41 -9.00 26.90
CA PRO A 6 -10.36 -10.02 26.92
C PRO A 6 -10.88 -11.38 27.44
N THR A 7 -11.92 -11.92 26.79
CA THR A 7 -12.54 -13.19 27.18
C THR A 7 -11.73 -14.41 26.79
N THR A 8 -10.83 -14.30 25.79
CA THR A 8 -9.94 -15.38 25.34
C THR A 8 -8.57 -14.80 24.96
N PRO A 9 -7.47 -15.62 24.94
CA PRO A 9 -6.15 -15.14 24.52
C PRO A 9 -6.15 -14.44 23.16
N SER A 10 -6.92 -14.93 22.20
CA SER A 10 -7.01 -14.33 20.87
C SER A 10 -7.78 -13.00 20.86
N ARG A 11 -8.82 -12.86 21.70
CA ARG A 11 -9.61 -11.62 21.79
C ARG A 11 -8.89 -10.50 22.54
N ARG A 12 -8.04 -10.84 23.49
CA ARG A 12 -7.24 -9.89 24.27
C ARG A 12 -6.45 -8.91 23.38
N HIS A 13 -5.88 -9.41 22.31
CA HIS A 13 -5.01 -8.63 21.42
C HIS A 13 -5.67 -8.21 20.11
N THR A 14 -6.91 -8.65 19.85
CA THR A 14 -7.59 -8.33 18.59
C THR A 14 -8.11 -6.91 18.59
N THR A 15 -7.77 -6.17 17.57
CA THR A 15 -8.37 -4.86 17.26
C THR A 15 -8.89 -4.82 15.83
N THR A 16 -9.96 -4.06 15.59
CA THR A 16 -10.53 -3.89 14.25
C THR A 16 -10.89 -2.44 14.00
N VAL A 17 -10.87 -2.03 12.74
CA VAL A 17 -11.38 -0.74 12.33
C VAL A 17 -12.90 -0.79 12.27
N THR A 18 -13.57 0.24 12.72
CA THR A 18 -15.03 0.39 12.61
C THR A 18 -15.37 1.03 11.28
N TYR A 19 -15.82 0.21 10.33
CA TYR A 19 -16.13 0.68 8.97
C TYR A 19 -17.51 1.32 8.84
N ARG A 20 -18.43 1.01 9.73
CA ARG A 20 -19.86 1.41 9.66
C ARG A 20 -20.07 2.93 9.55
N ASN A 21 -19.17 3.72 10.15
CA ASN A 21 -19.30 5.18 10.15
C ASN A 21 -18.77 5.86 8.87
N VAL A 22 -18.10 5.11 8.00
CA VAL A 22 -17.44 5.65 6.81
C VAL A 22 -18.01 5.05 5.53
N LEU A 23 -18.33 3.75 5.56
CA LEU A 23 -18.86 3.07 4.39
C LEU A 23 -20.36 3.35 4.24
N THR A 24 -20.76 3.68 3.02
CA THR A 24 -22.16 4.01 2.69
C THR A 24 -22.87 2.90 1.93
N ALA A 25 -22.13 1.99 1.29
CA ALA A 25 -22.70 0.84 0.62
C ALA A 25 -22.09 -0.48 1.12
N SER A 26 -22.92 -1.51 1.20
CA SER A 26 -22.55 -2.87 1.63
C SER A 26 -22.22 -3.80 0.46
N SER A 27 -22.79 -3.55 -0.72
CA SER A 27 -22.60 -4.33 -1.94
C SER A 27 -21.88 -3.51 -3.01
N PRO A 28 -20.99 -4.14 -3.80
CA PRO A 28 -20.32 -3.45 -4.89
C PRO A 28 -21.20 -3.35 -6.13
N GLU A 29 -20.90 -2.37 -6.99
CA GLU A 29 -21.48 -2.26 -8.33
C GLU A 29 -21.10 -3.49 -9.18
N LYS A 30 -22.12 -4.20 -9.69
CA LYS A 30 -21.93 -5.48 -10.38
C LYS A 30 -21.14 -5.33 -11.68
N SER A 31 -21.42 -4.29 -12.46
CA SER A 31 -20.77 -4.01 -13.75
C SER A 31 -19.26 -3.81 -13.61
N LEU A 32 -18.79 -3.28 -12.46
CA LEU A 32 -17.40 -3.00 -12.16
C LEU A 32 -16.71 -4.13 -11.37
N THR A 33 -17.37 -5.27 -11.17
CA THR A 33 -16.80 -6.40 -10.42
C THR A 33 -16.61 -7.63 -11.31
N LYS A 34 -15.52 -8.35 -11.07
CA LYS A 34 -15.18 -9.57 -11.81
C LYS A 34 -14.71 -10.67 -10.87
N GLY A 35 -15.08 -11.92 -11.16
CA GLY A 35 -14.45 -13.08 -10.55
C GLY A 35 -13.00 -13.21 -11.02
N ARG A 36 -12.05 -13.38 -10.10
CA ARG A 36 -10.64 -13.53 -10.44
C ARG A 36 -9.97 -14.65 -9.65
N LYS A 37 -9.31 -15.55 -10.34
CA LYS A 37 -8.39 -16.51 -9.73
C LYS A 37 -7.15 -15.76 -9.21
N ARG A 38 -6.81 -15.94 -7.93
CA ARG A 38 -5.62 -15.32 -7.34
C ARG A 38 -4.38 -16.11 -7.67
N SER A 39 -3.29 -15.45 -7.96
CA SER A 39 -1.99 -16.08 -8.29
C SER A 39 -1.34 -16.79 -7.10
N VAL A 40 -1.80 -16.56 -5.86
CA VAL A 40 -1.34 -17.18 -4.59
C VAL A 40 0.19 -17.32 -4.47
N GLY A 41 0.90 -16.27 -4.86
CA GLY A 41 2.37 -16.21 -4.80
C GLY A 41 3.09 -16.90 -5.94
N ARG A 42 2.38 -17.25 -7.03
CA ARG A 42 2.95 -17.85 -8.25
C ARG A 42 3.08 -16.80 -9.35
N ASN A 43 4.09 -16.97 -10.20
CA ASN A 43 4.28 -16.17 -11.41
C ASN A 43 3.42 -16.72 -12.58
N ASN A 44 3.58 -16.15 -13.77
CA ASN A 44 2.91 -16.57 -15.00
C ASN A 44 3.27 -18.02 -15.42
N ALA A 45 4.49 -18.49 -15.11
CA ALA A 45 4.93 -19.88 -15.33
C ALA A 45 4.49 -20.84 -14.21
N GLY A 46 3.62 -20.44 -13.29
CA GLY A 46 3.15 -21.27 -12.18
C GLY A 46 4.15 -21.50 -11.04
N ARG A 47 5.39 -21.01 -11.16
CA ARG A 47 6.43 -21.17 -10.12
C ARG A 47 6.17 -20.26 -8.93
N ILE A 48 6.44 -20.76 -7.71
CA ILE A 48 6.29 -19.99 -6.48
C ILE A 48 7.39 -18.94 -6.38
N THR A 49 7.03 -17.67 -6.49
CA THR A 49 7.94 -16.52 -6.32
C THR A 49 7.81 -15.87 -4.94
N VAL A 50 6.63 -15.99 -4.30
CA VAL A 50 6.37 -15.54 -2.93
C VAL A 50 5.78 -16.69 -2.15
N ARG A 51 6.57 -17.27 -1.23
CA ARG A 51 6.14 -18.38 -0.37
C ARG A 51 5.05 -17.96 0.62
N HIS A 52 4.37 -18.95 1.23
CA HIS A 52 3.39 -18.78 2.29
C HIS A 52 2.17 -17.92 1.89
N LYS A 53 1.69 -18.06 0.65
CA LYS A 53 0.45 -17.45 0.15
C LYS A 53 -0.55 -18.53 -0.25
N GLY A 54 -1.84 -18.25 -0.02
CA GLY A 54 -2.94 -19.13 -0.43
C GLY A 54 -3.98 -19.39 0.65
N GLY A 55 -5.06 -20.08 0.30
CA GLY A 55 -6.11 -20.55 1.20
C GLY A 55 -6.90 -19.45 1.93
N GLY A 56 -6.91 -18.23 1.43
CA GLY A 56 -7.70 -17.15 2.01
C GLY A 56 -9.12 -17.09 1.44
N HIS A 57 -9.98 -16.27 2.06
CA HIS A 57 -11.36 -16.06 1.65
C HIS A 57 -11.48 -15.66 0.18
N LYS A 58 -12.51 -16.16 -0.53
CA LYS A 58 -12.84 -15.78 -1.92
C LYS A 58 -13.15 -14.28 -2.00
N ARG A 59 -12.66 -13.61 -3.03
CA ARG A 59 -12.82 -12.16 -3.20
C ARG A 59 -13.20 -11.83 -4.63
N LEU A 60 -14.15 -10.93 -4.80
CA LEU A 60 -14.42 -10.30 -6.09
C LEU A 60 -13.35 -9.22 -6.35
N PHE A 61 -12.90 -9.15 -7.59
CA PHE A 61 -12.03 -8.08 -8.05
C PHE A 61 -12.88 -6.87 -8.45
N ARG A 62 -12.46 -5.65 -8.02
CA ARG A 62 -13.05 -4.39 -8.44
C ARG A 62 -12.15 -3.74 -9.49
N THR A 63 -12.75 -3.29 -10.57
CA THR A 63 -12.05 -2.53 -11.60
C THR A 63 -11.92 -1.09 -11.11
N VAL A 64 -10.76 -0.74 -10.55
CA VAL A 64 -10.47 0.60 -10.04
C VAL A 64 -9.64 1.34 -11.08
N ASP A 65 -10.05 2.55 -11.40
CA ASP A 65 -9.34 3.43 -12.33
C ASP A 65 -8.08 3.98 -11.67
N PHE A 66 -6.94 3.75 -12.30
CA PHE A 66 -5.65 4.32 -11.96
C PHE A 66 -5.06 5.16 -13.11
N THR A 67 -5.73 5.16 -14.25
CA THR A 67 -5.28 5.90 -15.43
C THR A 67 -5.78 7.34 -15.40
N TYR A 68 -6.99 7.55 -14.86
CA TYR A 68 -7.63 8.87 -14.80
C TYR A 68 -7.64 9.56 -16.17
N ASN A 69 -8.04 8.82 -17.21
CA ASN A 69 -8.06 9.32 -18.58
C ASN A 69 -9.17 10.31 -18.88
N LYS A 70 -10.19 10.42 -18.01
CA LYS A 70 -11.25 11.44 -18.12
C LYS A 70 -10.75 12.75 -17.53
N LYS A 71 -10.32 13.64 -18.41
CA LYS A 71 -9.84 14.99 -18.05
C LYS A 71 -10.94 16.00 -18.29
N ASP A 72 -10.95 17.07 -17.49
CA ASP A 72 -11.86 18.20 -17.57
C ASP A 72 -13.36 17.86 -17.43
N ILE A 73 -13.65 16.64 -16.95
CA ILE A 73 -15.03 16.17 -16.67
C ILE A 73 -15.15 16.02 -15.15
N SER A 74 -16.15 16.71 -14.57
CA SER A 74 -16.44 16.61 -13.13
C SER A 74 -17.00 15.23 -12.79
N ALA A 75 -16.55 14.68 -11.66
CA ALA A 75 -17.03 13.41 -11.12
C ALA A 75 -17.64 13.62 -9.73
N LYS A 76 -18.85 13.12 -9.50
CA LYS A 76 -19.54 13.14 -8.21
C LYS A 76 -19.39 11.81 -7.50
N VAL A 77 -19.06 11.83 -6.22
CA VAL A 77 -18.98 10.65 -5.37
C VAL A 77 -20.37 10.17 -5.00
N GLU A 78 -20.76 8.99 -5.45
CA GLU A 78 -22.05 8.35 -5.11
C GLU A 78 -21.94 7.60 -3.78
N THR A 79 -20.96 6.69 -3.67
CA THR A 79 -20.79 5.84 -2.47
C THR A 79 -19.32 5.65 -2.11
N ILE A 80 -19.08 5.34 -0.82
CA ILE A 80 -17.78 4.90 -0.32
C ILE A 80 -17.89 3.43 0.08
N GLU A 81 -17.01 2.59 -0.47
CA GLU A 81 -17.10 1.14 -0.37
C GLU A 81 -15.81 0.48 0.15
N TYR A 82 -15.99 -0.71 0.71
CA TYR A 82 -14.89 -1.59 1.10
C TYR A 82 -14.39 -2.43 -0.08
N ASP A 83 -13.08 -2.41 -0.33
CA ASP A 83 -12.46 -3.33 -1.28
C ASP A 83 -11.58 -4.35 -0.54
N PRO A 84 -11.89 -5.67 -0.62
CA PRO A 84 -11.07 -6.71 0.01
C PRO A 84 -9.69 -6.90 -0.62
N ASN A 85 -9.42 -6.27 -1.77
CA ASN A 85 -8.16 -6.43 -2.51
C ASN A 85 -7.13 -5.34 -2.17
N ARG A 86 -7.54 -4.30 -1.44
CA ARG A 86 -6.67 -3.20 -1.00
C ARG A 86 -6.96 -2.78 0.44
N SER A 87 -6.09 -1.97 1.01
CA SER A 87 -6.25 -1.47 2.37
C SER A 87 -7.05 -0.17 2.46
N SER A 88 -7.02 0.67 1.41
CA SER A 88 -7.82 1.90 1.29
C SER A 88 -9.27 1.60 0.97
N PHE A 89 -10.17 2.54 1.29
CA PHE A 89 -11.52 2.52 0.73
C PHE A 89 -11.50 2.96 -0.73
N ILE A 90 -12.56 2.63 -1.46
CA ILE A 90 -12.82 3.06 -2.83
C ILE A 90 -14.13 3.85 -2.86
N ALA A 91 -14.23 4.78 -3.78
CA ALA A 91 -15.48 5.48 -4.08
C ALA A 91 -16.02 5.04 -5.44
N LEU A 92 -17.31 4.79 -5.50
CA LEU A 92 -18.04 4.77 -6.76
C LEU A 92 -18.31 6.22 -7.13
N VAL A 93 -17.86 6.62 -8.29
CA VAL A 93 -18.04 7.97 -8.80
C VAL A 93 -18.78 7.94 -10.13
N CYS A 94 -19.68 8.90 -10.32
CA CYS A 94 -20.38 9.14 -11.56
C CYS A 94 -19.83 10.42 -12.20
N TYR A 95 -19.31 10.31 -13.41
CA TYR A 95 -18.87 11.45 -14.20
C TYR A 95 -20.08 12.17 -14.82
N ALA A 96 -19.93 13.43 -15.20
CA ALA A 96 -21.00 14.23 -15.80
C ALA A 96 -21.54 13.63 -17.13
N ASP A 97 -20.76 12.75 -17.77
CA ASP A 97 -21.17 11.98 -18.97
C ASP A 97 -21.92 10.68 -18.63
N GLY A 98 -22.24 10.42 -17.36
CA GLY A 98 -22.98 9.25 -16.90
C GLY A 98 -22.12 7.99 -16.64
N GLU A 99 -20.83 7.96 -16.99
CA GLU A 99 -19.99 6.80 -16.76
C GLU A 99 -19.63 6.66 -15.27
N ARG A 100 -19.81 5.46 -14.72
CA ARG A 100 -19.40 5.12 -13.35
C ARG A 100 -18.04 4.45 -13.32
N ARG A 101 -17.21 4.85 -12.38
CA ARG A 101 -15.90 4.22 -12.11
C ARG A 101 -15.62 4.09 -10.62
N TYR A 102 -14.79 3.15 -10.26
CA TYR A 102 -14.16 3.12 -8.92
C TYR A 102 -12.86 3.90 -8.92
N VAL A 103 -12.67 4.73 -7.89
CA VAL A 103 -11.41 5.44 -7.60
C VAL A 103 -10.99 5.24 -6.15
N ILE A 104 -9.69 5.46 -5.83
CA ILE A 104 -9.25 5.47 -4.43
C ILE A 104 -9.74 6.73 -3.76
N THR A 105 -10.36 6.57 -2.58
CA THR A 105 -10.95 7.64 -1.80
C THR A 105 -9.89 8.36 -0.96
N PRO A 106 -9.77 9.68 -1.01
CA PRO A 106 -9.04 10.45 -0.01
C PRO A 106 -9.77 10.44 1.34
N LYS A 107 -9.07 10.81 2.41
CA LYS A 107 -9.54 10.74 3.79
C LYS A 107 -10.74 11.63 4.08
N SER A 108 -10.81 12.80 3.45
CA SER A 108 -11.78 13.86 3.76
C SER A 108 -13.04 13.85 2.90
N ILE A 109 -13.07 13.06 1.83
CA ILE A 109 -14.21 13.05 0.89
C ILE A 109 -15.42 12.32 1.46
N LYS A 110 -16.61 12.87 1.18
CA LYS A 110 -17.92 12.32 1.56
C LYS A 110 -18.75 12.04 0.30
N PRO A 111 -19.81 11.22 0.40
CA PRO A 111 -20.80 11.10 -0.66
C PRO A 111 -21.43 12.46 -0.96
N GLY A 112 -21.60 12.76 -2.25
CA GLY A 112 -22.08 14.05 -2.73
C GLY A 112 -20.97 15.02 -3.15
N ASP A 113 -19.76 14.87 -2.62
CA ASP A 113 -18.63 15.70 -3.02
C ASP A 113 -18.25 15.46 -4.48
N THR A 114 -17.66 16.47 -5.10
CA THR A 114 -17.20 16.41 -6.49
C THR A 114 -15.68 16.58 -6.55
N PHE A 115 -15.07 15.96 -7.55
CA PHE A 115 -13.67 16.19 -7.89
C PHE A 115 -13.50 16.24 -9.41
N ILE A 116 -12.42 16.82 -9.84
CA ILE A 116 -12.05 16.96 -11.24
C ILE A 116 -10.59 16.56 -11.48
N VAL A 117 -10.32 16.06 -12.67
CA VAL A 117 -8.97 15.79 -13.18
C VAL A 117 -8.69 16.84 -14.25
N SER A 118 -7.96 17.88 -13.91
CA SER A 118 -7.65 18.98 -14.83
C SER A 118 -6.30 19.62 -14.51
N ASP A 119 -5.65 20.19 -15.53
CA ASP A 119 -4.44 20.98 -15.32
C ASP A 119 -4.71 22.22 -14.44
N LYS A 120 -5.89 22.82 -14.57
CA LYS A 120 -6.32 24.00 -13.82
C LYS A 120 -7.20 23.65 -12.58
N ALA A 121 -7.18 22.39 -12.12
CA ALA A 121 -8.00 21.99 -10.98
C ALA A 121 -7.59 22.74 -9.70
N PRO A 122 -8.55 23.21 -8.89
CA PRO A 122 -8.25 23.80 -7.59
C PRO A 122 -7.58 22.78 -6.66
N ILE A 123 -6.74 23.27 -5.73
CA ILE A 123 -5.97 22.43 -4.79
C ILE A 123 -6.86 22.04 -3.62
N THR A 124 -7.89 21.25 -3.91
CA THR A 124 -8.80 20.68 -2.90
C THR A 124 -8.62 19.17 -2.83
N PRO A 125 -8.85 18.53 -1.65
CA PRO A 125 -8.72 17.09 -1.50
C PRO A 125 -9.61 16.33 -2.49
N GLY A 126 -9.00 15.37 -3.21
CA GLY A 126 -9.68 14.59 -4.23
C GLY A 126 -9.35 15.02 -5.66
N ASN A 127 -9.17 16.29 -5.91
CA ASN A 127 -8.81 16.79 -7.24
C ASN A 127 -7.45 16.26 -7.68
N ARG A 128 -7.30 16.09 -8.99
CA ARG A 128 -6.07 15.58 -9.59
C ARG A 128 -5.54 16.59 -10.61
N THR A 129 -4.29 16.98 -10.44
CA THR A 129 -3.62 17.96 -11.32
C THR A 129 -2.16 17.58 -11.57
N LEU A 130 -1.48 18.33 -12.43
CA LEU A 130 -0.06 18.17 -12.68
C LEU A 130 0.76 18.58 -11.46
N LEU A 131 1.86 17.88 -11.19
CA LEU A 131 2.71 18.16 -10.03
C LEU A 131 3.25 19.59 -10.05
N ARG A 132 3.51 20.19 -11.21
CA ARG A 132 3.97 21.58 -11.35
C ARG A 132 3.02 22.61 -10.73
N ASN A 133 1.72 22.30 -10.70
CA ASN A 133 0.67 23.21 -10.21
C ASN A 133 0.39 23.02 -8.72
N ILE A 134 0.99 22.00 -8.09
CA ILE A 134 0.75 21.67 -6.67
C ILE A 134 1.78 22.42 -5.81
N PRO A 135 1.36 23.28 -4.88
CA PRO A 135 2.27 24.02 -4.00
C PRO A 135 3.15 23.11 -3.14
N VAL A 136 4.34 23.60 -2.81
CA VAL A 136 5.26 22.97 -1.85
C VAL A 136 4.57 22.80 -0.50
N GLY A 137 4.81 21.68 0.20
CA GLY A 137 4.19 21.33 1.47
C GLY A 137 2.85 20.58 1.32
N THR A 138 2.27 20.52 0.12
CA THR A 138 1.00 19.85 -0.11
C THR A 138 1.17 18.32 -0.08
N PHE A 139 0.23 17.64 0.57
CA PHE A 139 0.14 16.18 0.54
C PHE A 139 -0.58 15.72 -0.71
N VAL A 140 -0.03 14.68 -1.32
CA VAL A 140 -0.55 14.08 -2.57
C VAL A 140 -0.60 12.56 -2.45
N PHE A 141 -1.52 11.96 -3.15
CA PHE A 141 -1.65 10.51 -3.29
C PHE A 141 -1.90 10.14 -4.75
N ASN A 142 -1.94 8.85 -5.06
CA ASN A 142 -2.10 8.39 -6.45
C ASN A 142 -1.16 9.08 -7.45
N ALA A 143 0.06 9.43 -6.99
CA ALA A 143 1.01 10.11 -7.86
C ALA A 143 1.58 9.16 -8.91
N GLU A 144 1.81 9.71 -10.10
CA GLU A 144 2.50 9.02 -11.20
C GLU A 144 4.01 9.04 -11.00
N ILE A 145 4.71 8.12 -11.63
CA ILE A 145 6.19 8.10 -11.71
C ILE A 145 6.66 8.69 -13.02
N GLN A 146 5.87 8.50 -14.05
CA GLN A 146 6.09 9.00 -15.41
C GLN A 146 4.78 9.62 -15.89
N PRO A 147 4.81 10.66 -16.69
CA PRO A 147 3.62 11.29 -17.24
C PRO A 147 2.72 10.27 -17.96
N ASN A 148 1.43 10.32 -17.69
CA ASN A 148 0.42 9.41 -18.23
C ASN A 148 0.67 7.90 -17.95
N GLY A 149 1.57 7.58 -17.02
CA GLY A 149 1.87 6.19 -16.59
C GLY A 149 0.90 5.61 -15.58
N GLY A 150 -0.13 6.36 -15.22
CA GLY A 150 -1.12 6.03 -14.21
C GLY A 150 -0.61 6.12 -12.77
N ALA A 151 -1.54 6.15 -11.84
CA ALA A 151 -1.26 6.29 -10.42
C ALA A 151 -0.48 5.08 -9.87
N ARG A 152 0.67 5.30 -9.23
CA ARG A 152 1.54 4.24 -8.70
C ARG A 152 2.02 4.47 -7.27
N ILE A 153 2.20 5.73 -6.86
CA ILE A 153 2.75 6.11 -5.55
C ILE A 153 1.61 6.47 -4.60
N ALA A 154 1.78 6.17 -3.29
CA ALA A 154 0.86 6.50 -2.21
C ALA A 154 -0.60 6.07 -2.47
N ARG A 155 -0.82 4.74 -2.61
CA ARG A 155 -2.15 4.16 -2.85
C ARG A 155 -2.72 3.36 -1.69
N SER A 156 -1.88 3.01 -0.72
CA SER A 156 -2.30 2.22 0.44
C SER A 156 -2.93 3.11 1.50
N ALA A 157 -3.78 2.52 2.35
CA ALA A 157 -4.47 3.20 3.44
C ALA A 157 -3.56 4.12 4.26
N GLY A 158 -4.00 5.36 4.49
CA GLY A 158 -3.30 6.36 5.29
C GLY A 158 -1.94 6.79 4.73
N ASN A 159 -1.64 6.49 3.47
CA ASN A 159 -0.40 6.92 2.84
C ASN A 159 -0.61 8.22 2.06
N TYR A 160 0.42 9.02 2.07
CA TYR A 160 0.57 10.24 1.28
C TYR A 160 2.03 10.40 0.87
N ALA A 161 2.30 11.26 -0.07
CA ALA A 161 3.60 11.78 -0.41
C ALA A 161 3.52 13.31 -0.29
N GLU A 162 4.62 13.98 0.00
CA GLU A 162 4.70 15.41 0.22
C GLU A 162 5.52 16.05 -0.89
N VAL A 163 5.01 17.10 -1.51
CA VAL A 163 5.78 17.90 -2.47
C VAL A 163 6.73 18.80 -1.69
N VAL A 164 8.03 18.63 -1.86
CA VAL A 164 9.05 19.33 -1.05
C VAL A 164 9.66 20.51 -1.82
N ALA A 165 9.82 20.38 -3.11
CA ALA A 165 10.39 21.43 -3.98
C ALA A 165 10.04 21.20 -5.44
N HIS A 166 10.15 22.23 -6.24
CA HIS A 166 10.14 22.19 -7.71
C HIS A 166 11.49 22.70 -8.22
N ASP A 167 12.12 21.96 -9.14
CA ASP A 167 13.42 22.29 -9.67
C ASP A 167 13.60 21.67 -11.07
N ALA A 168 14.04 22.49 -12.04
CA ALA A 168 14.46 22.08 -13.38
C ALA A 168 13.50 21.08 -14.08
N GLY A 169 12.18 21.32 -14.05
CA GLY A 169 11.17 20.46 -14.67
C GLY A 169 10.85 19.19 -13.88
N TYR A 170 11.27 19.12 -12.60
CA TYR A 170 10.97 18.02 -11.68
C TYR A 170 10.33 18.54 -10.39
N ALA A 171 9.36 17.80 -9.90
CA ALA A 171 8.89 17.90 -8.52
C ALA A 171 9.71 16.94 -7.63
N HIS A 172 10.25 17.46 -6.54
CA HIS A 172 10.88 16.66 -5.48
C HIS A 172 9.80 16.20 -4.53
N VAL A 173 9.53 14.91 -4.54
CA VAL A 173 8.44 14.31 -3.76
C VAL A 173 9.00 13.39 -2.69
N LYS A 174 8.67 13.67 -1.43
CA LYS A 174 8.99 12.83 -0.28
C LYS A 174 7.96 11.71 -0.19
N LEU A 175 8.41 10.50 -0.40
CA LEU A 175 7.58 9.30 -0.43
C LEU A 175 7.21 8.83 0.98
N PRO A 176 6.18 7.96 1.14
CA PRO A 176 5.85 7.35 2.44
C PRO A 176 7.03 6.61 3.11
N SER A 177 8.02 6.21 2.33
CA SER A 177 9.27 5.59 2.83
C SER A 177 10.26 6.60 3.40
N THR A 178 9.97 7.92 3.36
CA THR A 178 10.86 9.05 3.67
C THR A 178 12.00 9.28 2.66
N GLU A 179 12.04 8.53 1.55
CA GLU A 179 12.94 8.82 0.42
C GLU A 179 12.40 10.03 -0.35
N VAL A 180 13.26 10.99 -0.68
CA VAL A 180 12.93 12.10 -1.58
C VAL A 180 13.35 11.73 -2.99
N ARG A 181 12.41 11.84 -3.92
CA ARG A 181 12.61 11.43 -5.31
C ARG A 181 12.17 12.50 -6.29
N LYS A 182 12.95 12.67 -7.35
CA LYS A 182 12.57 13.49 -8.52
C LYS A 182 11.50 12.77 -9.33
N ILE A 183 10.41 13.46 -9.62
CA ILE A 183 9.34 13.01 -10.51
C ILE A 183 9.14 14.15 -11.54
N PRO A 184 8.99 13.85 -12.85
CA PRO A 184 8.68 14.89 -13.82
C PRO A 184 7.49 15.73 -13.37
N ASP A 185 7.57 17.04 -13.48
CA ASP A 185 6.52 17.97 -13.03
C ASP A 185 5.25 17.88 -13.88
N THR A 186 5.33 17.31 -15.08
CA THR A 186 4.21 16.95 -15.95
C THR A 186 3.49 15.67 -15.55
N ALA A 187 3.95 14.96 -14.51
CA ALA A 187 3.24 13.82 -13.95
C ALA A 187 2.04 14.25 -13.10
N TRP A 188 0.99 13.45 -13.08
CA TRP A 188 -0.25 13.74 -12.39
C TRP A 188 -0.23 13.20 -10.94
N ALA A 189 -0.86 13.92 -10.02
CA ALA A 189 -1.10 13.48 -8.66
C ALA A 189 -2.46 13.97 -8.15
N SER A 190 -3.06 13.22 -7.22
CA SER A 190 -4.27 13.64 -6.53
C SER A 190 -3.92 14.31 -5.21
N VAL A 191 -4.63 15.39 -4.86
CA VAL A 191 -4.40 16.18 -3.65
C VAL A 191 -5.00 15.48 -2.43
N GLY A 192 -4.25 15.40 -1.33
CA GLY A 192 -4.69 14.88 -0.04
C GLY A 192 -3.99 13.60 0.41
N GLU A 193 -4.60 12.91 1.37
CA GLU A 193 -4.15 11.65 1.97
C GLU A 193 -5.15 10.53 1.64
N VAL A 194 -4.67 9.29 1.54
CA VAL A 194 -5.53 8.12 1.33
C VAL A 194 -6.33 7.79 2.58
N SER A 195 -7.58 7.40 2.41
CA SER A 195 -8.51 6.98 3.46
C SER A 195 -8.03 5.77 4.27
N ASN A 196 -8.75 5.46 5.39
CA ASN A 196 -8.55 4.28 6.24
C ASN A 196 -7.18 4.23 6.94
N ASP A 197 -6.70 5.35 7.44
CA ASP A 197 -5.42 5.51 8.14
C ASP A 197 -5.26 4.60 9.37
N GLU A 198 -6.35 4.28 10.07
CA GLU A 198 -6.36 3.33 11.19
C GLU A 198 -6.04 1.89 10.79
N HIS A 199 -6.06 1.54 9.50
CA HIS A 199 -5.82 0.17 9.03
C HIS A 199 -4.48 -0.41 9.53
N ARG A 200 -3.44 0.41 9.66
CA ARG A 200 -2.11 0.02 10.15
C ARG A 200 -2.11 -0.40 11.63
N LEU A 201 -3.07 0.09 12.42
CA LEU A 201 -3.18 -0.16 13.85
C LEU A 201 -3.93 -1.45 14.16
N ARG A 202 -4.49 -2.10 13.15
CA ARG A 202 -5.25 -3.34 13.30
C ARG A 202 -4.37 -4.50 13.75
N ASN A 203 -4.74 -5.15 14.83
CA ASN A 203 -4.12 -6.38 15.29
C ASN A 203 -4.99 -7.59 14.91
N VAL A 204 -4.39 -8.54 14.21
CA VAL A 204 -5.08 -9.76 13.71
C VAL A 204 -5.50 -10.68 14.86
N GLY A 205 -4.71 -10.77 15.92
CA GLY A 205 -5.01 -11.45 17.18
C GLY A 205 -4.90 -12.97 17.16
N LYS A 206 -5.13 -13.66 16.04
CA LYS A 206 -5.04 -15.12 15.94
C LYS A 206 -4.55 -15.63 14.58
N ALA A 207 -3.92 -16.79 14.57
CA ALA A 207 -3.40 -17.44 13.37
C ALA A 207 -4.49 -17.74 12.31
N GLY A 208 -5.68 -18.17 12.74
CA GLY A 208 -6.81 -18.42 11.83
C GLY A 208 -7.23 -17.20 11.03
N ARG A 209 -7.17 -16.00 11.62
CA ARG A 209 -7.46 -14.76 10.87
C ARG A 209 -6.41 -14.47 9.81
N SER A 210 -5.13 -14.75 10.07
CA SER A 210 -4.06 -14.68 9.07
C SER A 210 -4.31 -15.66 7.92
N ARG A 211 -4.84 -16.87 8.23
CA ARG A 211 -5.25 -17.85 7.21
C ARG A 211 -6.37 -17.30 6.32
N TRP A 212 -7.38 -16.65 6.89
CA TRP A 212 -8.45 -16.00 6.11
C TRP A 212 -7.95 -14.91 5.20
N LEU A 213 -6.90 -14.20 5.61
CA LEU A 213 -6.24 -13.19 4.78
C LEU A 213 -5.37 -13.78 3.65
N GLY A 214 -5.19 -15.11 3.63
CA GLY A 214 -4.42 -15.82 2.61
C GLY A 214 -2.94 -15.96 2.94
N ILE A 215 -2.58 -15.81 4.21
CA ILE A 215 -1.21 -16.04 4.70
C ILE A 215 -1.14 -17.47 5.25
N ARG A 216 -0.26 -18.29 4.69
CA ARG A 216 0.02 -19.64 5.17
C ARG A 216 1.04 -19.64 6.32
N PRO A 217 1.04 -20.66 7.19
CA PRO A 217 2.04 -20.80 8.24
C PRO A 217 3.47 -20.81 7.68
N THR A 218 4.40 -20.28 8.46
CA THR A 218 5.83 -20.27 8.15
C THR A 218 6.57 -21.07 9.20
N VAL A 219 7.35 -22.07 8.78
CA VAL A 219 8.26 -22.83 9.64
C VAL A 219 9.56 -22.06 9.78
N ARG A 220 10.10 -22.00 10.99
CA ARG A 220 11.40 -21.38 11.27
C ARG A 220 12.53 -22.27 10.71
N GLY A 221 13.60 -21.69 10.18
CA GLY A 221 14.74 -22.45 9.69
C GLY A 221 15.39 -23.35 10.76
N SER A 222 15.39 -22.93 12.04
CA SER A 222 15.86 -23.74 13.17
C SER A 222 14.97 -24.93 13.55
N ALA A 223 13.77 -25.03 12.97
CA ALA A 223 12.84 -26.15 13.14
C ALA A 223 12.78 -27.03 11.89
N MET A 224 13.72 -26.90 10.99
CA MET A 224 13.86 -27.69 9.77
C MET A 224 15.04 -28.67 9.89
N ASN A 225 15.16 -29.60 8.95
CA ASN A 225 16.29 -30.48 8.85
C ASN A 225 17.52 -29.76 8.24
N PRO A 226 18.76 -30.27 8.43
CA PRO A 226 19.96 -29.66 7.87
C PRO A 226 19.94 -29.46 6.36
N VAL A 227 19.30 -30.36 5.62
CA VAL A 227 19.14 -30.27 4.17
C VAL A 227 18.23 -29.11 3.73
N ASP A 228 17.25 -28.73 4.55
CA ASP A 228 16.24 -27.72 4.21
C ASP A 228 16.67 -26.29 4.54
N HIS A 229 17.51 -26.13 5.56
CA HIS A 229 17.95 -24.82 6.01
C HIS A 229 19.31 -24.87 6.74
N PRO A 230 20.20 -23.87 6.53
CA PRO A 230 21.48 -23.79 7.23
C PRO A 230 21.40 -23.73 8.78
N TYR A 231 20.21 -23.55 9.34
CA TYR A 231 19.95 -23.56 10.78
C TYR A 231 19.27 -24.84 11.25
N GLY A 232 19.06 -25.79 10.36
CA GLY A 232 18.39 -27.04 10.67
C GLY A 232 19.28 -28.03 11.40
N GLY A 233 18.64 -29.01 12.04
CA GLY A 233 19.30 -30.09 12.77
C GLY A 233 19.65 -29.76 14.20
N GLY A 234 20.30 -30.71 14.88
CA GLY A 234 20.69 -30.64 16.28
C GLY A 234 19.60 -31.07 17.25
N GLU A 235 19.96 -31.22 18.51
CA GLU A 235 19.03 -31.52 19.60
C GLU A 235 18.45 -30.27 20.25
N GLY A 236 17.13 -30.28 20.54
CA GLY A 236 16.45 -29.22 21.25
C GLY A 236 16.52 -27.85 20.53
N ARG A 237 16.78 -26.81 21.30
CA ARG A 237 16.89 -25.42 20.76
C ARG A 237 18.34 -25.08 20.45
N GLN A 238 18.78 -25.39 19.25
CA GLN A 238 20.12 -25.05 18.82
C GLN A 238 20.29 -23.57 18.43
N PRO A 239 21.46 -22.94 18.69
CA PRO A 239 21.79 -21.62 18.19
C PRO A 239 21.96 -21.66 16.66
N ARG A 240 21.88 -20.51 16.04
CA ARG A 240 22.02 -20.41 14.56
C ARG A 240 23.41 -20.79 14.03
N GLY A 241 24.44 -20.81 14.87
CA GLY A 241 25.80 -21.23 14.54
C GLY A 241 26.47 -20.41 13.43
N THR A 242 25.96 -19.29 13.03
CA THR A 242 26.46 -18.51 11.89
C THR A 242 26.65 -17.03 12.27
N ARG A 243 27.78 -16.43 11.84
CA ARG A 243 28.10 -15.02 12.09
C ARG A 243 27.04 -14.06 11.57
N TYR A 244 26.35 -14.41 10.48
CA TYR A 244 25.31 -13.60 9.86
C TYR A 244 24.06 -14.42 9.60
N PRO A 245 22.85 -13.80 9.69
CA PRO A 245 21.62 -14.47 9.31
C PRO A 245 21.66 -14.93 7.85
N LYS A 246 21.20 -16.15 7.58
CA LYS A 246 21.15 -16.77 6.26
C LYS A 246 19.73 -17.10 5.83
N THR A 247 19.48 -17.12 4.52
CA THR A 247 18.27 -17.69 3.90
C THR A 247 18.39 -19.22 3.85
N ALA A 248 17.32 -19.91 3.45
CA ALA A 248 17.34 -21.36 3.18
C ALA A 248 18.40 -21.75 2.12
N TRP A 249 18.77 -20.84 1.25
CA TRP A 249 19.82 -21.04 0.22
C TRP A 249 21.22 -20.56 0.65
N GLY A 250 21.45 -20.35 1.93
CA GLY A 250 22.74 -19.94 2.48
C GLY A 250 23.11 -18.45 2.25
N LYS A 251 22.29 -17.67 1.51
CA LYS A 251 22.58 -16.26 1.26
C LYS A 251 22.44 -15.43 2.52
N LYS A 252 23.41 -14.55 2.76
CA LYS A 252 23.39 -13.59 3.87
C LYS A 252 22.15 -12.69 3.83
N THR A 253 21.51 -12.52 4.97
CA THR A 253 20.36 -11.59 5.18
C THR A 253 20.66 -10.62 6.32
N GLY A 254 19.77 -9.62 6.50
CA GLY A 254 19.91 -8.63 7.56
C GLY A 254 21.03 -7.62 7.28
N GLY A 255 20.70 -6.37 7.10
CA GLY A 255 21.66 -5.29 6.85
C GLY A 255 22.33 -5.28 5.47
N VAL A 256 22.01 -6.22 4.59
CA VAL A 256 22.54 -6.27 3.22
C VAL A 256 21.77 -5.28 2.36
N LYS A 257 22.48 -4.45 1.60
CA LYS A 257 21.89 -3.57 0.59
C LYS A 257 21.51 -4.40 -0.63
N THR A 258 20.19 -4.62 -0.83
CA THR A 258 19.66 -5.42 -1.96
C THR A 258 19.43 -4.60 -3.23
N ARG A 259 19.36 -3.26 -3.15
CA ARG A 259 19.21 -2.39 -4.32
C ARG A 259 20.49 -2.46 -5.16
N LYS A 260 20.34 -2.75 -6.45
CA LYS A 260 21.47 -2.78 -7.40
C LYS A 260 22.13 -1.40 -7.48
N PRO A 261 23.47 -1.28 -7.37
CA PRO A 261 24.16 0.01 -7.46
C PRO A 261 23.91 0.74 -8.80
N LYS A 262 23.91 0.02 -9.92
CA LYS A 262 23.68 0.53 -11.27
C LYS A 262 22.20 0.56 -11.69
N LYS A 263 21.25 0.67 -10.72
CA LYS A 263 19.82 0.77 -11.08
C LYS A 263 19.55 2.14 -11.72
N TYR A 264 18.94 2.17 -12.93
CA TYR A 264 18.63 3.39 -13.68
C TYR A 264 17.95 4.49 -12.84
N SER A 265 17.04 4.09 -11.94
CA SER A 265 16.28 5.03 -11.10
C SER A 265 17.10 5.61 -9.92
N ASN A 266 18.40 5.35 -9.80
CA ASN A 266 19.23 5.95 -8.75
C ASN A 266 19.45 7.45 -8.98
N ILE A 267 19.51 7.88 -10.24
CA ILE A 267 19.66 9.31 -10.62
C ILE A 267 18.46 10.16 -10.18
N LEU A 268 17.30 9.53 -10.00
CA LEU A 268 16.07 10.19 -9.57
C LEU A 268 15.93 10.26 -8.03
N VAL A 269 16.87 9.71 -7.27
CA VAL A 269 16.82 9.72 -5.80
C VAL A 269 17.68 10.87 -5.28
N VAL A 270 17.03 11.89 -4.73
CA VAL A 270 17.68 13.06 -4.12
C VAL A 270 18.22 12.71 -2.74
N SER A 271 17.35 12.17 -1.89
CA SER A 271 17.71 11.78 -0.52
C SER A 271 17.15 10.41 -0.20
N ARG A 272 17.99 9.56 0.37
CA ARG A 272 17.58 8.22 0.82
C ARG A 272 17.01 8.28 2.23
N ARG A 273 16.20 7.29 2.59
CA ARG A 273 15.71 7.07 3.94
C ARG A 273 16.87 7.17 4.94
N LYS A 274 16.76 8.05 5.93
CA LYS A 274 17.68 8.15 7.05
C LYS A 274 17.71 6.80 7.78
N LYS A 275 18.90 6.26 8.03
CA LYS A 275 19.05 5.11 8.93
C LYS A 275 18.59 5.54 10.32
N ARG A 276 17.75 4.74 10.98
CA ARG A 276 17.54 4.92 12.43
C ARG A 276 18.92 4.82 13.09
N GLY A 277 19.35 5.89 13.74
CA GLY A 277 20.56 5.89 14.56
C GLY A 277 20.46 4.73 15.56
N LYS A 278 21.57 4.09 15.87
CA LYS A 278 21.66 3.23 17.05
C LYS A 278 21.13 4.06 18.20
N ARG A 279 20.07 3.60 18.90
CA ARG A 279 19.72 4.16 20.20
C ARG A 279 21.03 4.17 20.99
N SER A 280 21.52 5.35 21.35
CA SER A 280 22.55 5.48 22.37
C SER A 280 22.02 4.69 23.57
N LYS A 281 22.75 3.68 24.02
CA LYS A 281 22.52 3.09 25.32
C LYS A 281 22.66 4.26 26.29
N VAL A 282 21.57 4.76 26.83
CA VAL A 282 21.59 5.60 28.01
C VAL A 282 22.08 4.66 29.09
N ASN A 283 23.39 4.78 29.41
CA ASN A 283 23.94 4.19 30.61
C ASN A 283 23.29 4.93 31.77
N GLY A 284 22.30 4.30 32.41
CA GLY A 284 21.85 4.61 33.74
C GLY A 284 22.60 3.69 34.69
#